data_d28a214bde8784c77e1a9cdb74f5dd40
#
_entry.id   d28a214bde8784c77e1a9cdb74f5dd40
#
_cell.length_a   1.000
_cell.length_b   1.000
_cell.length_c   1.000
_cell.angle_alpha   90.00
_cell.angle_beta   90.00
_cell.angle_gamma   90.00
#
_symmetry.space_group_name_H-M   'P 1'
#
loop_
_entity.id
_entity.type
_entity.pdbx_description
1 polymer ?
#
loop_
_entity_poly.entity_id
_entity_poly.type
_entity_poly.pdbx_seq_one_letter_code
_entity_poly.pdbx_strand_id
1 'polypeptide(L)'
;MIDVHNISTHCTRSEFVGTAVLDTIGLVISGIDDTLLNEMNIGTKYHCLGLFSSRTGAAQITAIDDAVKATNTEVLSIELPRDTKGWGGHGNYIVLGGTDVSDVRHAVSMALELTNKYAGELYISESGHLEFAYSASAGQALNKAFGAPI
;
A
#
# COMPACT_ATOMS: atom_id res chain seq x y z
N MET A 1 31.22 3.02 25.22
CA MET A 1 31.39 2.90 23.74
C MET A 1 30.13 2.34 23.13
N ILE A 2 29.63 2.97 22.08
CA ILE A 2 28.45 2.46 21.36
C ILE A 2 28.88 1.27 20.50
N ASP A 3 28.21 0.16 20.66
CA ASP A 3 28.42 -1.03 19.81
C ASP A 3 27.60 -0.88 18.51
N VAL A 4 28.27 -0.38 17.47
CA VAL A 4 27.63 -0.11 16.17
C VAL A 4 27.13 -1.40 15.52
N HIS A 5 27.82 -2.53 15.70
CA HIS A 5 27.38 -3.81 15.16
C HIS A 5 26.06 -4.25 15.80
N ASN A 6 25.96 -4.19 17.12
CA ASN A 6 24.73 -4.53 17.83
C ASN A 6 23.57 -3.64 17.44
N ILE A 7 23.81 -2.32 17.33
CA ILE A 7 22.79 -1.36 16.84
C ILE A 7 22.34 -1.73 15.44
N SER A 8 23.26 -2.00 14.51
CA SER A 8 22.93 -2.29 13.12
C SER A 8 22.15 -3.60 12.93
N THR A 9 22.32 -4.58 13.83
CA THR A 9 21.61 -5.87 13.74
C THR A 9 20.29 -5.91 14.48
N HIS A 10 20.09 -5.06 15.48
CA HIS A 10 18.88 -5.06 16.32
C HIS A 10 17.99 -3.83 16.18
N CYS A 11 18.46 -2.79 15.49
CA CYS A 11 17.64 -1.62 15.23
C CYS A 11 16.64 -1.85 14.11
N THR A 12 15.40 -1.44 14.35
CA THR A 12 14.39 -1.31 13.30
C THR A 12 14.81 -0.23 12.32
N ARG A 13 14.76 -0.53 11.03
CA ARG A 13 15.07 0.41 9.96
C ARG A 13 13.84 0.64 9.11
N SER A 14 13.52 1.91 8.89
CA SER A 14 12.46 2.33 8.00
C SER A 14 13.07 2.95 6.74
N GLU A 15 12.60 2.51 5.58
CA GLU A 15 13.06 2.99 4.28
C GLU A 15 11.85 3.41 3.44
N PHE A 16 11.86 4.66 3.00
CA PHE A 16 10.91 5.13 2.00
C PHE A 16 11.31 4.58 0.62
N VAL A 17 10.40 3.85 -0.03
CA VAL A 17 10.68 3.23 -1.33
C VAL A 17 10.25 4.14 -2.47
N GLY A 18 9.05 4.71 -2.40
CA GLY A 18 8.57 5.60 -3.45
C GLY A 18 7.09 5.92 -3.34
N THR A 19 6.59 6.57 -4.38
CA THR A 19 5.20 6.98 -4.52
C THR A 19 4.61 6.52 -5.85
N ALA A 20 3.30 6.54 -5.94
CA ALA A 20 2.55 6.34 -7.17
C ALA A 20 1.33 7.26 -7.18
N VAL A 21 0.47 7.13 -8.19
CA VAL A 21 -0.72 7.96 -8.35
C VAL A 21 -1.67 7.87 -7.13
N LEU A 22 -2.46 8.90 -6.91
CA LEU A 22 -3.48 8.98 -5.85
C LEU A 22 -2.90 8.72 -4.45
N ASP A 23 -1.89 9.51 -4.09
CA ASP A 23 -1.26 9.48 -2.77
C ASP A 23 -0.75 8.09 -2.36
N THR A 24 -0.35 7.28 -3.33
CA THR A 24 0.22 5.97 -3.05
C THR A 24 1.63 6.11 -2.50
N ILE A 25 1.89 5.45 -1.39
CA ILE A 25 3.19 5.45 -0.71
C ILE A 25 3.59 4.01 -0.41
N GLY A 26 4.85 3.71 -0.64
CA GLY A 26 5.47 2.44 -0.28
C GLY A 26 6.65 2.65 0.68
N LEU A 27 6.64 1.90 1.77
CA LEU A 27 7.67 1.88 2.79
C LEU A 27 8.12 0.45 3.07
N VAL A 28 9.35 0.31 3.54
CA VAL A 28 9.86 -0.97 4.05
C VAL A 28 10.40 -0.74 5.45
N ILE A 29 10.05 -1.63 6.37
CA ILE A 29 10.57 -1.62 7.73
C ILE A 29 11.20 -2.98 7.99
N SER A 30 12.46 -3.00 8.37
CA SER A 30 13.16 -4.22 8.76
C SER A 30 13.43 -4.25 10.26
N GLY A 31 13.45 -5.44 10.84
CA GLY A 31 13.75 -5.63 12.24
C GLY A 31 12.64 -5.18 13.19
N ILE A 32 11.38 -5.34 12.79
CA ILE A 32 10.23 -5.00 13.63
C ILE A 32 10.17 -5.90 14.87
N ASP A 33 9.84 -5.30 16.00
CA ASP A 33 9.68 -5.95 17.28
C ASP A 33 8.43 -6.84 17.32
N ASP A 34 8.54 -8.00 17.96
CA ASP A 34 7.44 -8.96 18.11
C ASP A 34 6.21 -8.37 18.80
N THR A 35 6.41 -7.49 19.77
CA THR A 35 5.32 -6.85 20.49
C THR A 35 4.46 -6.02 19.54
N LEU A 36 5.11 -5.27 18.65
CA LEU A 36 4.40 -4.47 17.65
C LEU A 36 3.66 -5.36 16.65
N LEU A 37 4.31 -6.43 16.18
CA LEU A 37 3.68 -7.41 15.28
C LEU A 37 2.43 -8.03 15.91
N ASN A 38 2.47 -8.36 17.19
CA ASN A 38 1.33 -8.90 17.93
C ASN A 38 0.20 -7.88 18.05
N GLU A 39 0.50 -6.63 18.35
CA GLU A 39 -0.49 -5.55 18.41
C GLU A 39 -1.15 -5.28 17.05
N MET A 40 -0.41 -5.48 15.96
CA MET A 40 -0.93 -5.36 14.60
C MET A 40 -1.77 -6.58 14.17
N ASN A 41 -1.77 -7.66 14.94
CA ASN A 41 -2.45 -8.94 14.64
C ASN A 41 -2.03 -9.57 13.32
N ILE A 42 -0.77 -9.45 12.95
CA ILE A 42 -0.23 -10.00 11.69
C ILE A 42 0.72 -11.18 11.91
N GLY A 43 0.88 -11.62 13.14
CA GLY A 43 1.80 -12.71 13.51
C GLY A 43 3.25 -12.27 13.54
N THR A 44 4.12 -13.15 14.03
CA THR A 44 5.54 -12.88 14.22
C THR A 44 6.43 -13.66 13.25
N LYS A 45 5.86 -14.20 12.19
CA LYS A 45 6.59 -15.00 11.19
C LYS A 45 7.64 -14.16 10.46
N TYR A 46 7.34 -12.91 10.17
CA TYR A 46 8.21 -12.01 9.44
C TYR A 46 8.54 -10.76 10.24
N HIS A 47 9.81 -10.35 10.19
CA HIS A 47 10.31 -9.12 10.80
C HIS A 47 10.69 -8.05 9.77
N CYS A 48 10.48 -8.34 8.49
CA CYS A 48 10.60 -7.37 7.41
C CYS A 48 9.21 -7.14 6.82
N LEU A 49 8.73 -5.92 6.91
CA LEU A 49 7.40 -5.55 6.43
C LEU A 49 7.48 -4.54 5.30
N GLY A 50 6.62 -4.72 4.31
CA GLY A 50 6.30 -3.70 3.32
C GLY A 50 4.98 -3.06 3.68
N LEU A 51 4.96 -1.74 3.75
CA LEU A 51 3.77 -0.96 4.02
C LEU A 51 3.36 -0.23 2.76
N PHE A 52 2.13 -0.44 2.33
CA PHE A 52 1.63 0.10 1.08
C PHE A 52 0.27 0.75 1.30
N SER A 53 0.23 2.06 1.17
CA SER A 53 -0.99 2.84 1.33
C SER A 53 -1.35 3.51 0.01
N SER A 54 -2.61 3.45 -0.39
CA SER A 54 -3.07 3.98 -1.67
C SER A 54 -4.55 4.32 -1.65
N ARG A 55 -4.93 5.32 -2.45
CA ARG A 55 -6.33 5.65 -2.72
C ARG A 55 -6.85 5.03 -4.01
N THR A 56 -6.04 4.20 -4.69
CA THR A 56 -6.41 3.62 -5.99
C THR A 56 -7.39 2.46 -5.92
N GLY A 57 -7.57 1.83 -4.75
CA GLY A 57 -8.50 0.70 -4.60
C GLY A 57 -8.13 -0.50 -5.45
N ALA A 58 -8.85 -0.73 -6.55
CA ALA A 58 -8.66 -1.89 -7.41
C ALA A 58 -7.27 -1.97 -8.02
N ALA A 59 -6.70 -0.84 -8.44
CA ALA A 59 -5.35 -0.81 -9.00
C ALA A 59 -4.30 -1.26 -7.97
N GLN A 60 -4.43 -0.83 -6.73
CA GLN A 60 -3.56 -1.25 -5.65
C GLN A 60 -3.63 -2.76 -5.41
N ILE A 61 -4.84 -3.30 -5.32
CA ILE A 61 -5.04 -4.73 -5.05
C ILE A 61 -4.42 -5.57 -6.16
N THR A 62 -4.67 -5.21 -7.43
CA THR A 62 -4.09 -5.89 -8.59
C THR A 62 -2.56 -5.79 -8.59
N ALA A 63 -2.03 -4.62 -8.31
CA ALA A 63 -0.58 -4.39 -8.24
C ALA A 63 0.08 -5.23 -7.14
N ILE A 64 -0.53 -5.31 -5.99
CA ILE A 64 -0.02 -6.12 -4.88
C ILE A 64 -0.11 -7.61 -5.19
N ASP A 65 -1.20 -8.07 -5.81
CA ASP A 65 -1.34 -9.47 -6.22
C ASP A 65 -0.19 -9.89 -7.16
N ASP A 66 0.10 -9.09 -8.17
CA ASP A 66 1.20 -9.36 -9.08
C ASP A 66 2.57 -9.29 -8.39
N ALA A 67 2.75 -8.32 -7.50
CA ALA A 67 4.02 -8.17 -6.78
C ALA A 67 4.33 -9.37 -5.87
N VAL A 68 3.34 -9.85 -5.11
CA VAL A 68 3.58 -11.01 -4.23
C VAL A 68 3.77 -12.31 -5.01
N LYS A 69 3.15 -12.44 -6.17
CA LYS A 69 3.38 -13.59 -7.06
C LYS A 69 4.77 -13.61 -7.67
N ALA A 70 5.36 -12.44 -7.87
CA ALA A 70 6.68 -12.29 -8.49
C ALA A 70 7.84 -12.28 -7.48
N THR A 71 7.55 -12.22 -6.19
CA THR A 71 8.56 -12.12 -5.14
C THR A 71 8.29 -13.15 -4.03
N ASN A 72 9.25 -13.33 -3.15
CA ASN A 72 9.08 -14.22 -1.99
C ASN A 72 8.48 -13.47 -0.81
N THR A 73 7.26 -12.98 -0.99
CA THR A 73 6.53 -12.19 0.01
C THR A 73 5.10 -12.68 0.15
N GLU A 74 4.45 -12.31 1.27
CA GLU A 74 3.05 -12.62 1.54
C GLU A 74 2.31 -11.36 1.94
N VAL A 75 1.02 -11.30 1.65
CA VAL A 75 0.12 -10.30 2.23
C VAL A 75 -0.26 -10.73 3.64
N LEU A 76 0.06 -9.89 4.62
CA LEU A 76 -0.24 -10.15 6.02
C LEU A 76 -1.54 -9.49 6.49
N SER A 77 -1.87 -8.36 5.91
CA SER A 77 -3.07 -7.60 6.28
C SER A 77 -3.52 -6.71 5.12
N ILE A 78 -4.83 -6.59 4.97
CA ILE A 78 -5.47 -5.63 4.06
C ILE A 78 -6.53 -4.90 4.86
N GLU A 79 -6.40 -3.59 4.93
CA GLU A 79 -7.42 -2.72 5.48
C GLU A 79 -8.02 -1.87 4.37
N LEU A 80 -9.32 -2.00 4.19
CA LEU A 80 -10.12 -1.24 3.24
C LEU A 80 -11.06 -0.33 4.04
N PRO A 81 -10.58 0.78 4.60
CA PRO A 81 -11.40 1.61 5.46
C PRO A 81 -12.60 2.14 4.70
N ARG A 82 -13.77 1.95 5.29
CA ARG A 82 -15.01 2.50 4.76
C ARG A 82 -15.17 3.91 5.27
N ASP A 83 -15.52 4.80 4.36
CA ASP A 83 -15.92 6.13 4.73
C ASP A 83 -17.33 6.08 5.33
N THR A 84 -17.41 6.06 6.65
CA THR A 84 -18.67 6.01 7.37
C THR A 84 -19.22 7.39 7.74
N LYS A 85 -18.48 8.48 7.45
CA LYS A 85 -18.84 9.83 7.90
C LYS A 85 -18.63 10.92 6.86
N GLY A 86 -18.59 10.58 5.57
CA GLY A 86 -18.37 11.57 4.51
C GLY A 86 -16.94 12.08 4.39
N TRP A 87 -16.00 11.43 5.03
CA TRP A 87 -14.57 11.72 4.88
C TRP A 87 -14.07 11.01 3.63
N GLY A 88 -13.93 11.73 2.56
CA GLY A 88 -13.55 11.15 1.28
C GLY A 88 -12.29 10.28 1.36
N GLY A 89 -12.45 9.04 1.00
CA GLY A 89 -11.45 8.04 0.72
C GLY A 89 -10.11 8.14 1.42
N HIS A 90 -9.98 7.55 2.59
CA HIS A 90 -8.68 7.46 3.28
C HIS A 90 -7.75 6.45 2.62
N GLY A 91 -8.22 5.77 1.58
CA GLY A 91 -7.42 4.79 0.88
C GLY A 91 -7.37 3.43 1.56
N ASN A 92 -6.60 2.55 0.97
CA ASN A 92 -6.39 1.20 1.43
C ASN A 92 -4.99 1.07 2.02
N TYR A 93 -4.86 0.20 2.99
CA TYR A 93 -3.59 -0.07 3.64
C TYR A 93 -3.29 -1.56 3.58
N ILE A 94 -2.16 -1.90 2.99
CA ILE A 94 -1.74 -3.29 2.81
C ILE A 94 -0.38 -3.48 3.46
N VAL A 95 -0.25 -4.55 4.23
CA VAL A 95 1.01 -4.95 4.86
C VAL A 95 1.49 -6.23 4.20
N LEU A 96 2.70 -6.19 3.69
CA LEU A 96 3.43 -7.34 3.14
C LEU A 96 4.46 -7.81 4.15
N GLY A 97 4.78 -9.08 4.12
CA GLY A 97 5.87 -9.65 4.90
C GLY A 97 6.76 -10.54 4.06
N GLY A 98 8.02 -10.60 4.43
CA GLY A 98 8.99 -11.49 3.83
C GLY A 98 10.16 -11.75 4.77
N THR A 99 10.88 -12.83 4.50
CA THR A 99 12.06 -13.20 5.27
C THR A 99 13.24 -12.28 4.96
N ASP A 100 13.36 -11.89 3.70
CA ASP A 100 14.46 -11.07 3.20
C ASP A 100 13.97 -9.66 2.90
N VAL A 101 14.66 -8.66 3.44
CA VAL A 101 14.31 -7.25 3.22
C VAL A 101 14.41 -6.86 1.75
N SER A 102 15.30 -7.47 0.98
CA SER A 102 15.42 -7.18 -0.45
C SER A 102 14.22 -7.66 -1.24
N ASP A 103 13.62 -8.80 -0.89
CA ASP A 103 12.38 -9.27 -1.49
C ASP A 103 11.21 -8.34 -1.18
N VAL A 104 11.11 -7.91 0.06
CA VAL A 104 10.05 -6.98 0.49
C VAL A 104 10.19 -5.63 -0.23
N ARG A 105 11.41 -5.10 -0.32
CA ARG A 105 11.69 -3.85 -1.06
C ARG A 105 11.33 -3.99 -2.53
N HIS A 106 11.69 -5.11 -3.15
CA HIS A 106 11.38 -5.39 -4.55
C HIS A 106 9.86 -5.46 -4.76
N ALA A 107 9.14 -6.16 -3.88
CA ALA A 107 7.68 -6.24 -3.96
C ALA A 107 7.02 -4.87 -3.85
N VAL A 108 7.44 -4.04 -2.91
CA VAL A 108 6.90 -2.68 -2.75
C VAL A 108 7.20 -1.81 -3.96
N SER A 109 8.45 -1.84 -4.46
CA SER A 109 8.84 -1.09 -5.66
C SER A 109 8.03 -1.50 -6.88
N MET A 110 7.88 -2.82 -7.10
CA MET A 110 7.08 -3.35 -8.19
C MET A 110 5.62 -2.94 -8.06
N ALA A 111 5.05 -3.01 -6.85
CA ALA A 111 3.67 -2.61 -6.61
C ALA A 111 3.42 -1.13 -6.92
N LEU A 112 4.39 -0.25 -6.62
CA LEU A 112 4.31 1.17 -6.98
C LEU A 112 4.25 1.37 -8.50
N GLU A 113 5.12 0.71 -9.24
CA GLU A 113 5.13 0.78 -10.71
C GLU A 113 3.84 0.24 -11.31
N LEU A 114 3.38 -0.91 -10.81
CA LEU A 114 2.16 -1.54 -11.30
C LEU A 114 0.91 -0.73 -10.93
N THR A 115 0.91 -0.05 -9.79
CA THR A 115 -0.20 0.84 -9.43
C THR A 115 -0.35 1.97 -10.45
N ASN A 116 0.74 2.58 -10.88
CA ASN A 116 0.71 3.58 -11.95
C ASN A 116 0.16 2.99 -13.26
N LYS A 117 0.58 1.77 -13.59
CA LYS A 117 0.14 1.08 -14.81
C LYS A 117 -1.34 0.70 -14.77
N TYR A 118 -1.82 0.20 -13.61
CA TYR A 118 -3.18 -0.33 -13.46
C TYR A 118 -4.20 0.72 -13.05
N ALA A 119 -3.79 1.93 -12.72
CA ALA A 119 -4.71 3.01 -12.36
C ALA A 119 -5.65 3.40 -13.52
N GLY A 120 -5.24 3.13 -14.76
CA GLY A 120 -6.04 3.42 -15.94
C GLY A 120 -6.00 4.90 -16.33
N GLU A 121 -6.98 5.30 -17.12
CA GLU A 121 -7.09 6.68 -17.59
C GLU A 121 -7.62 7.61 -16.50
N LEU A 122 -7.18 8.87 -16.56
CA LEU A 122 -7.64 9.91 -15.67
C LEU A 122 -8.98 10.46 -16.16
N TYR A 123 -9.97 10.49 -15.29
CA TYR A 123 -11.28 11.10 -15.54
C TYR A 123 -11.44 12.37 -14.72
N ILE A 124 -12.09 13.37 -15.31
CA ILE A 124 -12.41 14.65 -14.68
C ILE A 124 -13.91 14.82 -14.70
N SER A 125 -14.54 14.98 -13.53
CA SER A 125 -15.96 15.29 -13.43
C SER A 125 -16.24 16.76 -13.74
N GLU A 126 -17.48 17.11 -14.00
CA GLU A 126 -17.89 18.51 -14.21
C GLU A 126 -17.59 19.40 -13.01
N SER A 127 -17.59 18.84 -11.80
CA SER A 127 -17.22 19.55 -10.57
C SER A 127 -15.71 19.70 -10.38
N GLY A 128 -14.88 19.22 -11.32
CA GLY A 128 -13.42 19.28 -11.24
C GLY A 128 -12.78 18.19 -10.42
N HIS A 129 -13.54 17.17 -9.99
CA HIS A 129 -12.99 16.03 -9.29
C HIS A 129 -12.20 15.12 -10.25
N LEU A 130 -10.98 14.77 -9.86
CA LEU A 130 -10.07 13.95 -10.66
C LEU A 130 -10.03 12.53 -10.10
N GLU A 131 -10.22 11.54 -10.98
CA GLU A 131 -10.14 10.12 -10.61
C GLU A 131 -9.50 9.31 -11.73
N PHE A 132 -8.71 8.31 -11.34
CA PHE A 132 -8.26 7.29 -12.26
C PHE A 132 -9.31 6.19 -12.41
N ALA A 133 -9.37 5.55 -13.58
CA ALA A 133 -10.43 4.59 -13.93
C ALA A 133 -10.62 3.47 -12.90
N TYR A 134 -9.53 3.01 -12.29
CA TYR A 134 -9.56 1.88 -11.35
C TYR A 134 -9.30 2.30 -9.90
N SER A 135 -9.54 3.55 -9.57
CA SER A 135 -9.52 4.00 -8.18
C SER A 135 -10.78 3.57 -7.44
N ALA A 136 -10.72 3.55 -6.12
CA ALA A 136 -11.89 3.23 -5.29
C ALA A 136 -13.05 4.21 -5.49
N SER A 137 -12.75 5.46 -5.85
CA SER A 137 -13.74 6.52 -6.03
C SER A 137 -14.21 6.68 -7.48
N ALA A 138 -13.67 5.90 -8.42
CA ALA A 138 -14.01 6.04 -9.85
C ALA A 138 -15.52 5.90 -10.10
N GLY A 139 -16.17 4.94 -9.45
CA GLY A 139 -17.60 4.74 -9.58
C GLY A 139 -18.41 5.97 -9.18
N GLN A 140 -17.99 6.67 -8.13
CA GLN A 140 -18.64 7.89 -7.69
C GLN A 140 -18.46 9.04 -8.69
N ALA A 141 -17.24 9.23 -9.19
CA ALA A 141 -16.95 10.24 -10.19
C ALA A 141 -17.72 9.99 -11.49
N LEU A 142 -17.72 8.74 -11.97
CA LEU A 142 -18.45 8.34 -13.17
C LEU A 142 -19.95 8.51 -13.00
N ASN A 143 -20.50 8.11 -11.85
CA ASN A 143 -21.92 8.28 -11.56
C ASN A 143 -22.34 9.76 -11.61
N LYS A 144 -21.52 10.66 -11.09
CA LYS A 144 -21.77 12.10 -11.19
C LYS A 144 -21.71 12.58 -12.63
N ALA A 145 -20.71 12.13 -13.38
CA ALA A 145 -20.53 12.52 -14.78
C ALA A 145 -21.71 12.10 -15.67
N PHE A 146 -22.29 10.92 -15.40
CA PHE A 146 -23.42 10.39 -16.16
C PHE A 146 -24.78 10.63 -15.50
N GLY A 147 -24.84 11.40 -14.42
CA GLY A 147 -26.08 11.73 -13.72
C GLY A 147 -26.70 10.55 -12.95
N ALA A 148 -25.98 9.47 -12.74
CA ALA A 148 -26.46 8.36 -11.95
C ALA A 148 -26.45 8.70 -10.45
N PRO A 149 -27.40 8.16 -9.66
CA PRO A 149 -27.37 8.36 -8.20
C PRO A 149 -26.15 7.68 -7.59
N ILE A 150 -25.61 8.33 -6.57
CA ILE A 150 -24.47 7.83 -5.82
C ILE A 150 -24.97 6.96 -4.67
#